data_1eb0b9c1d483b3aa0d575026dcd6d131
#
_entry.id   1eb0b9c1d483b3aa0d575026dcd6d131
#
_cell.length_a   1.000
_cell.length_b   1.000
_cell.length_c   1.000
_cell.angle_alpha   90.00
_cell.angle_beta   90.00
_cell.angle_gamma   90.00
#
_symmetry.space_group_name_H-M   'P 1'
#
loop_
_entity.id
_entity.type
_entity.pdbx_description
1 polymer ?
#
loop_
_entity_poly.entity_id
_entity_poly.type
_entity_poly.pdbx_seq_one_letter_code
_entity_poly.pdbx_strand_id
1 'polypeptide(L)'
;YNININSTKSMTGHLLGAAGAIEAISCVLSIKNGIVPPTINHFNDDPEIDNNLNFTFNKAQKRKVSVAMSNTFGFGGHNACVLIKEFVD
;
A
#
# COMPACT_ATOMS: atom_id res chain seq x y z
N TYR A 1 -4.15 8.33 11.96
CA TYR A 1 -3.06 7.46 12.42
C TYR A 1 -3.45 5.98 12.51
N ASN A 2 -4.72 5.65 12.27
CA ASN A 2 -5.19 4.25 12.28
C ASN A 2 -5.09 3.57 10.92
N ILE A 3 -4.45 4.20 9.97
CA ILE A 3 -4.32 3.71 8.59
C ILE A 3 -2.89 3.27 8.36
N ASN A 4 -2.71 2.13 7.70
CA ASN A 4 -1.40 1.72 7.20
C ASN A 4 -1.16 2.35 5.82
N ILE A 5 0.03 2.86 5.61
CA ILE A 5 0.48 3.41 4.35
C ILE A 5 1.69 2.61 3.91
N ASN A 6 1.73 2.21 2.64
CA ASN A 6 2.87 1.46 2.13
C ASN A 6 3.01 1.62 0.62
N SER A 7 4.16 1.19 0.13
CA SER A 7 4.41 0.99 -1.30
C SER A 7 5.06 -0.38 -1.49
N THR A 8 4.36 -1.27 -2.17
CA THR A 8 4.90 -2.59 -2.50
C THR A 8 5.97 -2.54 -3.57
N LYS A 9 6.17 -1.39 -4.22
CA LYS A 9 7.24 -1.20 -5.20
C LYS A 9 8.63 -1.41 -4.59
N SER A 10 8.76 -1.23 -3.29
CA SER A 10 10.02 -1.52 -2.60
C SER A 10 10.42 -3.00 -2.70
N MET A 11 9.46 -3.90 -2.90
CA MET A 11 9.68 -5.34 -3.05
C MET A 11 9.56 -5.82 -4.49
N THR A 12 8.61 -5.26 -5.24
CA THR A 12 8.29 -5.74 -6.60
C THR A 12 8.94 -4.92 -7.70
N GLY A 13 9.38 -3.70 -7.38
CA GLY A 13 9.78 -2.72 -8.39
C GLY A 13 8.57 -2.08 -9.08
N HIS A 14 8.84 -1.09 -9.88
CA HIS A 14 7.80 -0.39 -10.65
C HIS A 14 7.56 -1.14 -11.96
N LEU A 15 6.39 -1.73 -12.10
CA LEU A 15 6.05 -2.59 -13.24
C LEU A 15 5.43 -1.81 -14.40
N LEU A 16 5.54 -0.50 -14.40
CA LEU A 16 5.03 0.38 -15.44
C LEU A 16 3.54 0.13 -15.70
N GLY A 17 3.16 -0.29 -16.89
CA GLY A 17 1.76 -0.53 -17.24
C GLY A 17 1.07 -1.60 -16.42
N ALA A 18 1.82 -2.54 -15.83
CA ALA A 18 1.27 -3.59 -14.99
C ALA A 18 1.25 -3.22 -13.49
N ALA A 19 1.84 -2.10 -13.10
CA ALA A 19 1.98 -1.73 -11.69
C ALA A 19 0.63 -1.62 -10.97
N GLY A 20 -0.35 -0.96 -11.60
CA GLY A 20 -1.67 -0.79 -10.99
C GLY A 20 -2.38 -2.12 -10.75
N ALA A 21 -2.27 -3.06 -11.69
CA ALA A 21 -2.89 -4.38 -11.56
C ALA A 21 -2.26 -5.19 -10.42
N ILE A 22 -0.94 -5.19 -10.34
CA ILE A 22 -0.22 -5.89 -9.27
C ILE A 22 -0.55 -5.28 -7.90
N GLU A 23 -0.63 -3.97 -7.82
CA GLU A 23 -0.96 -3.27 -6.57
C GLU A 23 -2.41 -3.53 -6.16
N ALA A 24 -3.33 -3.60 -7.10
CA ALA A 24 -4.72 -3.97 -6.81
C ALA A 24 -4.82 -5.40 -6.28
N ILE A 25 -4.06 -6.33 -6.84
CA ILE A 25 -3.98 -7.71 -6.35
C ILE A 25 -3.43 -7.72 -4.92
N SER A 26 -2.42 -6.91 -4.62
CA SER A 26 -1.90 -6.78 -3.25
C SER A 26 -2.97 -6.31 -2.27
N CYS A 27 -3.81 -5.36 -2.68
CA CYS A 27 -4.94 -4.91 -1.86
C CYS A 27 -5.92 -6.04 -1.57
N VAL A 28 -6.28 -6.83 -2.58
CA VAL A 28 -7.18 -7.98 -2.42
C VAL A 28 -6.60 -9.00 -1.46
N LEU A 29 -5.31 -9.33 -1.61
CA LEU A 29 -4.64 -10.29 -0.75
C LEU A 29 -4.50 -9.78 0.69
N SER A 30 -4.29 -8.50 0.89
CA SER A 30 -4.23 -7.89 2.21
C SER A 30 -5.56 -8.03 2.94
N ILE A 31 -6.65 -7.79 2.26
CA ILE A 31 -8.00 -7.96 2.82
C ILE A 31 -8.26 -9.43 3.14
N LYS A 32 -7.93 -10.31 2.21
CA LYS A 32 -8.18 -11.75 2.37
C LYS A 32 -7.38 -12.36 3.51
N ASN A 33 -6.13 -11.96 3.68
CA ASN A 33 -5.22 -12.61 4.63
C ASN A 33 -5.02 -11.82 5.93
N GLY A 34 -5.51 -10.60 6.02
CA GLY A 34 -5.33 -9.76 7.20
C GLY A 34 -3.87 -9.41 7.45
N ILE A 35 -3.13 -9.12 6.40
CA ILE A 35 -1.72 -8.77 6.46
C ILE A 35 -1.49 -7.54 5.58
N VAL A 36 -0.82 -6.54 6.13
CA VAL A 36 -0.41 -5.36 5.38
C VAL A 36 1.05 -5.55 4.97
N PRO A 37 1.34 -5.58 3.65
CA PRO A 37 2.73 -5.72 3.20
C PRO A 37 3.56 -4.49 3.56
N PRO A 38 4.85 -4.67 3.80
CA PRO A 38 5.71 -3.57 4.22
C PRO A 38 6.24 -2.75 3.06
N THR A 39 6.68 -1.53 3.39
CA THR A 39 7.64 -0.78 2.57
C THR A 39 9.02 -1.09 3.13
N ILE A 40 9.86 -1.77 2.35
CA ILE A 40 11.18 -2.19 2.81
C ILE A 40 12.27 -1.18 2.42
N ASN A 41 13.48 -1.40 2.93
CA ASN A 41 14.65 -0.56 2.67
C ASN A 41 14.56 0.84 3.29
N HIS A 42 13.85 0.92 4.42
CA HIS A 42 13.83 2.15 5.21
C HIS A 42 14.90 2.07 6.30
N PHE A 43 15.76 3.08 6.37
CA PHE A 43 16.87 3.10 7.33
C PHE A 43 16.84 4.33 8.26
N ASN A 44 16.35 5.47 7.77
CA ASN A 44 16.31 6.71 8.54
C ASN A 44 15.02 7.45 8.29
N ASP A 45 14.45 8.04 9.34
CA ASP A 45 13.24 8.84 9.23
C ASP A 45 13.55 10.21 8.65
N ASP A 46 12.63 10.70 7.81
CA ASP A 46 12.68 12.07 7.33
C ASP A 46 12.03 12.98 8.38
N PRO A 47 12.77 13.98 8.91
CA PRO A 47 12.22 14.85 9.95
C PRO A 47 11.09 15.75 9.47
N GLU A 48 10.89 15.90 8.17
CA GLU A 48 9.80 16.71 7.61
C GLU A 48 8.50 15.91 7.46
N ILE A 49 8.53 14.59 7.73
CA ILE A 49 7.37 13.73 7.64
C ILE A 49 6.91 13.38 9.05
N ASP A 50 5.58 13.33 9.25
CA ASP A 50 5.00 12.95 10.55
C ASP A 50 5.28 11.47 10.82
N ASN A 51 6.17 11.19 11.78
CA ASN A 51 6.58 9.84 12.13
C ASN A 51 5.53 9.07 12.93
N ASN A 52 4.43 9.72 13.32
CA ASN A 52 3.29 9.05 13.95
C ASN A 52 2.40 8.34 12.93
N LEU A 53 2.57 8.63 11.64
CA LEU A 53 1.89 7.87 10.60
C LEU A 53 2.51 6.48 10.49
N ASN A 54 1.67 5.47 10.25
CA ASN A 54 2.15 4.10 10.12
C ASN A 54 2.47 3.78 8.65
N PHE A 55 3.74 3.93 8.29
CA PHE A 55 4.21 3.64 6.93
C PHE A 55 4.51 2.16 6.71
N THR A 56 4.29 1.30 7.70
CA THR A 56 4.50 -0.14 7.59
C THR A 56 5.95 -0.46 7.17
N PHE A 57 6.93 0.23 7.77
CA PHE A 57 8.31 0.10 7.36
C PHE A 57 8.90 -1.26 7.73
N ASN A 58 9.54 -1.90 6.74
CA ASN A 58 10.40 -3.06 6.85
C ASN A 58 9.75 -4.37 7.27
N LYS A 59 8.62 -4.36 7.96
CA LYS A 59 7.94 -5.56 8.43
C LYS A 59 6.44 -5.52 8.10
N ALA A 60 5.93 -6.62 7.59
CA ALA A 60 4.49 -6.77 7.40
C ALA A 60 3.78 -6.72 8.76
N GLN A 61 2.55 -6.21 8.75
CA GLN A 61 1.75 -6.10 9.96
C GLN A 61 0.48 -6.92 9.81
N LYS A 62 0.19 -7.75 10.82
CA LYS A 62 -1.09 -8.45 10.89
C LYS A 62 -2.15 -7.49 11.44
N ARG A 63 -3.21 -7.31 10.69
CA ARG A 63 -4.40 -6.59 11.14
C ARG A 63 -5.57 -6.93 10.23
N LYS A 64 -6.78 -6.85 10.76
CA LYS A 64 -7.96 -6.98 9.91
C LYS A 64 -8.03 -5.79 8.97
N VAL A 65 -8.06 -6.05 7.67
CA VAL A 65 -8.17 -5.04 6.62
C VAL A 65 -9.54 -5.19 5.97
N SER A 66 -10.41 -4.23 6.21
CA SER A 66 -11.75 -4.22 5.61
C SER A 66 -11.79 -3.47 4.29
N VAL A 67 -10.96 -2.46 4.15
CA VAL A 67 -10.88 -1.60 2.97
C VAL A 67 -9.42 -1.33 2.65
N ALA A 68 -9.07 -1.39 1.38
CA ALA A 68 -7.75 -1.02 0.90
C ALA A 68 -7.88 -0.12 -0.32
N MET A 69 -6.97 0.83 -0.44
CA MET A 69 -6.95 1.79 -1.54
C MET A 69 -5.59 1.77 -2.21
N SER A 70 -5.61 1.74 -3.54
CA SER A 70 -4.41 1.87 -4.34
C SER A 70 -4.50 3.14 -5.18
N ASN A 71 -3.49 3.98 -5.08
CA ASN A 71 -3.38 5.22 -5.84
C ASN A 71 -2.28 5.09 -6.87
N THR A 72 -2.54 5.56 -8.08
CA THR A 72 -1.54 5.64 -9.13
C THR A 72 -1.46 7.05 -9.67
N PHE A 73 -0.23 7.49 -9.95
CA PHE A 73 0.06 8.82 -10.48
C PHE A 73 0.87 8.65 -11.75
N GLY A 74 0.22 8.87 -12.89
CA GLY A 74 0.85 8.66 -14.20
C GLY A 74 1.51 9.92 -14.75
N PHE A 75 2.36 9.72 -15.74
CA PHE A 75 2.96 10.81 -16.49
C PHE A 75 1.86 11.65 -17.16
N GLY A 76 2.06 12.96 -17.22
CA GLY A 76 1.08 13.89 -17.78
C GLY A 76 -0.05 14.26 -16.82
N GLY A 77 0.07 13.91 -15.54
CA GLY A 77 -0.91 14.28 -14.53
C GLY A 77 -2.10 13.35 -14.41
N HIS A 78 -1.99 12.13 -14.96
CA HIS A 78 -3.04 11.14 -14.80
C HIS A 78 -3.01 10.53 -13.41
N ASN A 79 -4.10 10.67 -12.67
CA ASN A 79 -4.24 10.10 -11.34
C ASN A 79 -5.43 9.13 -11.33
N ALA A 80 -5.23 7.96 -10.75
CA ALA A 80 -6.28 6.97 -10.62
C ALA A 80 -6.25 6.37 -9.22
N CYS A 81 -7.43 6.00 -8.73
CA CYS A 81 -7.59 5.41 -7.41
C CYS A 81 -8.54 4.23 -7.52
N VAL A 82 -8.15 3.11 -6.92
CA VAL A 82 -9.01 1.92 -6.79
C VAL A 82 -9.25 1.68 -5.32
N LEU A 83 -10.51 1.61 -4.94
CA LEU A 83 -10.93 1.29 -3.58
C LEU A 83 -11.53 -0.11 -3.58
N ILE A 84 -10.97 -0.99 -2.76
CA ILE A 84 -11.38 -2.39 -2.65
C ILE A 84 -11.85 -2.62 -1.22
N LYS A 85 -12.99 -3.25 -1.08
CA LYS A 85 -13.62 -3.48 0.20
C LYS A 85 -13.99 -4.96 0.32
N GLU A 86 -13.94 -5.48 1.55
CA GLU A 86 -14.41 -6.82 1.83
C GLU A 86 -15.88 -6.96 1.46
N PHE A 87 -16.21 -8.03 0.73
CA PHE A 87 -17.59 -8.33 0.41
C PHE A 87 -18.30 -8.94 1.63
N VAL A 88 -19.42 -8.38 1.99
CA VAL A 88 -20.24 -8.84 3.11
C VAL A 88 -21.65 -9.07 2.61
N ASP A 89 -22.18 -10.27 2.83
CA ASP A 89 -23.55 -10.65 2.46
C ASP A 89 -24.60 -9.89 3.30
#